data_0658929c947585baebaff3040c46b9e5
#
_entry.id   0658929c947585baebaff3040c46b9e5
#
_cell.length_a   1.000
_cell.length_b   1.000
_cell.length_c   1.000
_cell.angle_alpha   90.00
_cell.angle_beta   90.00
_cell.angle_gamma   90.00
#
_symmetry.space_group_name_H-M   'P 1'
#
loop_
_entity.id
_entity.type
_entity.pdbx_description
1 polymer ?
#
loop_
_entity_poly.entity_id
_entity_poly.type
_entity_poly.pdbx_seq_one_letter_code
_entity_poly.pdbx_strand_id
1 'polypeptide(L)'
;MPEPGLVARLYGHKLAAMPLSFLVGTVALSLVGHADSTRAVAKSSSPVSPPVAAALGDSVTTTRPFGSVLADSIVVEKSQHRLSLYSRGTLLRSYLVALGQQPKGDKTRKGDNRTPEGIFRIAARNPESRYHRALKISYPDAAHIARARALGVQPGGDIMIHGLPARQAWVGAAHRDFDWTEGCIAVTNKEIEEIWSVVPVGTPIQIKP
;
A
#
# COMPACT_ATOMS: atom_id res chain seq x y z
N MET A 1 -2.60 18.19 -28.57
CA MET A 1 -3.39 17.94 -27.33
C MET A 1 -4.31 16.77 -27.64
N PRO A 2 -4.18 15.62 -27.00
CA PRO A 2 -5.10 14.49 -27.21
C PRO A 2 -6.43 14.73 -26.50
N GLU A 3 -7.51 14.40 -27.20
CA GLU A 3 -8.89 14.57 -26.76
C GLU A 3 -9.21 13.81 -25.46
N PRO A 4 -10.01 14.36 -24.52
CA PRO A 4 -10.34 13.72 -23.23
C PRO A 4 -11.23 12.46 -23.35
N GLY A 5 -11.64 12.07 -24.53
CA GLY A 5 -12.51 10.91 -24.78
C GLY A 5 -11.82 9.55 -24.89
N LEU A 6 -10.49 9.49 -24.95
CA LEU A 6 -9.78 8.23 -25.26
C LEU A 6 -9.60 7.33 -24.03
N VAL A 7 -9.57 7.91 -22.83
CA VAL A 7 -9.38 7.16 -21.58
C VAL A 7 -10.63 6.36 -21.21
N ALA A 8 -11.82 6.91 -21.50
CA ALA A 8 -13.09 6.25 -21.16
C ALA A 8 -13.41 5.01 -22.02
N ARG A 9 -12.80 4.88 -23.20
CA ARG A 9 -13.03 3.73 -24.11
C ARG A 9 -12.22 2.48 -23.76
N LEU A 10 -11.17 2.62 -22.94
CA LEU A 10 -10.33 1.48 -22.56
C LEU A 10 -10.87 0.70 -21.35
N TYR A 11 -11.83 1.29 -20.63
CA TYR A 11 -12.43 0.68 -19.44
C TYR A 11 -13.96 0.70 -19.57
N GLY A 12 -14.48 -0.20 -20.37
CA GLY A 12 -15.90 -0.30 -20.68
C GLY A 12 -16.80 -0.54 -19.46
N HIS A 13 -17.77 0.37 -19.30
CA HIS A 13 -19.10 0.24 -18.71
C HIS A 13 -19.28 0.09 -17.21
N LYS A 14 -19.74 1.13 -16.57
CA LYS A 14 -21.05 1.44 -15.99
C LYS A 14 -20.94 2.57 -14.97
N LEU A 15 -21.17 3.78 -15.40
CA LEU A 15 -21.57 4.86 -14.51
C LEU A 15 -23.11 4.79 -14.38
N ALA A 16 -23.60 4.23 -13.29
CA ALA A 16 -24.99 4.37 -12.88
C ALA A 16 -25.13 5.72 -12.16
N ALA A 17 -25.98 6.56 -12.67
CA ALA A 17 -26.34 7.85 -12.09
C ALA A 17 -27.05 7.63 -10.75
N MET A 18 -26.53 8.26 -9.67
CA MET A 18 -27.24 8.42 -8.40
C MET A 18 -27.89 9.80 -8.33
N PRO A 19 -29.14 9.93 -7.86
CA PRO A 19 -29.79 11.22 -7.73
C PRO A 19 -29.29 11.98 -6.50
N LEU A 20 -29.08 13.28 -6.68
CA LEU A 20 -28.78 14.28 -5.66
C LEU A 20 -30.03 14.48 -4.78
N SER A 21 -29.99 14.09 -3.52
CA SER A 21 -30.97 14.52 -2.52
C SER A 21 -30.30 15.55 -1.60
N PHE A 22 -30.77 16.79 -1.74
CA PHE A 22 -30.47 17.90 -0.82
C PHE A 22 -31.19 17.68 0.51
N LEU A 23 -30.46 17.69 1.62
CA LEU A 23 -31.04 17.88 2.94
C LEU A 23 -30.41 19.11 3.58
N VAL A 24 -31.22 20.14 3.70
CA VAL A 24 -30.94 21.38 4.44
C VAL A 24 -31.16 21.06 5.93
N GLY A 25 -30.16 21.24 6.74
CA GLY A 25 -30.22 21.10 8.20
C GLY A 25 -29.65 22.35 8.89
N THR A 26 -30.51 22.99 9.60
CA THR A 26 -30.46 24.26 10.32
C THR A 26 -29.35 24.38 11.38
N VAL A 27 -28.69 25.55 11.40
CA VAL A 27 -27.74 26.01 12.42
C VAL A 27 -28.51 26.42 13.68
N ALA A 28 -28.10 25.91 14.83
CA ALA A 28 -28.48 26.47 16.13
C ALA A 28 -27.23 27.02 16.82
N LEU A 29 -27.25 28.34 16.99
CA LEU A 29 -26.27 29.14 17.70
C LEU A 29 -26.65 29.18 19.19
N SER A 30 -25.75 28.78 20.09
CA SER A 30 -25.89 29.01 21.53
C SER A 30 -24.65 29.72 22.07
N LEU A 31 -24.87 31.00 22.39
CA LEU A 31 -24.01 31.83 23.25
C LEU A 31 -24.43 31.63 24.72
N VAL A 32 -23.48 31.61 25.67
CA VAL A 32 -23.47 32.02 27.09
C VAL A 32 -22.20 31.37 27.68
N GLY A 33 -21.32 31.98 28.43
CA GLY A 33 -21.23 33.23 29.14
C GLY A 33 -19.89 33.29 29.87
N HIS A 34 -19.47 34.49 30.18
CA HIS A 34 -18.24 34.87 30.89
C HIS A 34 -18.23 34.40 32.35
N ALA A 35 -17.05 34.02 32.86
CA ALA A 35 -16.70 34.27 34.25
C ALA A 35 -15.20 34.54 34.38
N ASP A 36 -14.93 35.76 34.72
CA ASP A 36 -13.67 36.33 35.15
C ASP A 36 -13.31 35.85 36.56
N SER A 37 -12.09 35.46 36.82
CA SER A 37 -11.60 35.38 38.20
C SER A 37 -10.07 35.51 38.23
N THR A 38 -9.66 36.73 38.49
CA THR A 38 -8.33 37.15 38.89
C THR A 38 -7.98 36.61 40.27
N ARG A 39 -6.82 35.99 40.45
CA ARG A 39 -6.08 36.00 41.74
C ARG A 39 -4.57 35.72 41.63
N ALA A 40 -3.83 36.79 41.86
CA ALA A 40 -2.57 37.03 42.61
C ALA A 40 -1.48 35.92 42.65
N VAL A 41 -0.38 36.27 42.09
CA VAL A 41 1.05 36.33 42.52
C VAL A 41 1.41 35.56 43.81
N ALA A 42 2.36 34.63 43.63
CA ALA A 42 3.41 34.32 44.63
C ALA A 42 4.73 34.00 43.92
N LYS A 43 5.70 34.90 44.11
CA LYS A 43 7.11 34.67 43.75
C LYS A 43 7.70 33.64 44.74
N SER A 44 8.25 32.55 44.24
CA SER A 44 9.19 31.73 44.97
C SER A 44 10.41 31.53 44.08
N SER A 45 11.49 32.15 44.50
CA SER A 45 12.84 31.99 43.97
C SER A 45 13.48 30.76 44.59
N SER A 46 13.86 29.78 43.79
CA SER A 46 14.75 28.68 44.22
C SER A 46 15.90 28.51 43.23
N PRO A 47 17.06 28.11 43.68
CA PRO A 47 18.34 28.32 42.97
C PRO A 47 18.50 27.40 41.76
N VAL A 48 19.03 28.00 40.71
CA VAL A 48 19.45 27.34 39.48
C VAL A 48 20.68 26.48 39.74
N SER A 49 20.52 25.16 39.60
CA SER A 49 21.66 24.25 39.44
C SER A 49 22.10 24.25 38.00
N PRO A 50 23.41 24.23 37.71
CA PRO A 50 23.88 24.22 36.31
C PRO A 50 23.51 22.92 35.62
N PRO A 51 23.19 22.95 34.32
CA PRO A 51 22.90 21.74 33.57
C PRO A 51 24.17 20.91 33.44
N VAL A 52 24.09 19.66 33.89
CA VAL A 52 25.03 18.62 33.52
C VAL A 52 24.91 18.47 31.99
N ALA A 53 25.97 18.83 31.29
CA ALA A 53 26.10 18.57 29.85
C ALA A 53 26.10 17.03 29.67
N ALA A 54 24.91 16.50 29.38
CA ALA A 54 24.81 15.15 28.85
C ALA A 54 25.46 15.18 27.47
N ALA A 55 26.58 14.48 27.35
CA ALA A 55 27.22 14.21 26.08
C ALA A 55 26.19 13.57 25.16
N LEU A 56 25.64 14.37 24.24
CA LEU A 56 24.92 13.86 23.08
C LEU A 56 25.95 13.08 22.26
N GLY A 57 26.00 11.78 22.47
CA GLY A 57 26.63 10.88 21.54
C GLY A 57 25.93 11.06 20.20
N ASP A 58 26.66 11.66 19.26
CA ASP A 58 26.25 11.69 17.86
C ASP A 58 26.11 10.26 17.37
N SER A 59 24.90 9.73 17.52
CA SER A 59 24.50 8.56 16.75
C SER A 59 24.42 9.01 15.31
N VAL A 60 25.56 8.92 14.61
CA VAL A 60 25.61 9.01 13.16
C VAL A 60 24.72 7.90 12.64
N THR A 61 23.44 8.21 12.42
CA THR A 61 22.55 7.36 11.67
C THR A 61 23.07 7.36 10.24
N THR A 62 24.00 6.45 9.95
CA THR A 62 24.47 6.20 8.60
C THR A 62 23.28 5.71 7.80
N THR A 63 22.58 6.64 7.16
CA THR A 63 21.48 6.34 6.25
C THR A 63 22.09 5.61 5.06
N ARG A 64 22.11 4.28 5.11
CA ARG A 64 22.56 3.46 3.98
C ARG A 64 21.69 3.80 2.76
N PRO A 65 22.30 4.05 1.59
CA PRO A 65 21.54 4.32 0.39
C PRO A 65 20.61 3.13 0.09
N PHE A 66 19.38 3.43 -0.34
CA PHE A 66 18.44 2.40 -0.78
C PHE A 66 19.07 1.56 -1.89
N GLY A 67 18.97 0.24 -1.80
CA GLY A 67 19.64 -0.68 -2.71
C GLY A 67 20.91 -1.32 -2.16
N SER A 68 21.51 -0.77 -1.09
CA SER A 68 22.67 -1.38 -0.43
C SER A 68 22.33 -2.50 0.55
N VAL A 69 21.05 -2.68 0.87
CA VAL A 69 20.52 -3.68 1.80
C VAL A 69 19.38 -4.43 1.13
N LEU A 70 19.44 -5.77 1.16
CA LEU A 70 18.36 -6.61 0.66
C LEU A 70 17.19 -6.62 1.64
N ALA A 71 15.98 -6.65 1.10
CA ALA A 71 14.78 -6.92 1.88
C ALA A 71 14.72 -8.41 2.24
N ASP A 72 14.46 -8.68 3.51
CA ASP A 72 14.22 -10.03 4.04
C ASP A 72 12.73 -10.34 4.23
N SER A 73 11.87 -9.34 4.14
CA SER A 73 10.43 -9.53 4.23
C SER A 73 9.64 -8.39 3.56
N ILE A 74 8.44 -8.73 3.11
CA ILE A 74 7.48 -7.83 2.49
C ILE A 74 6.16 -7.93 3.26
N VAL A 75 5.53 -6.79 3.53
CA VAL A 75 4.17 -6.72 4.08
C VAL A 75 3.30 -5.91 3.12
N VAL A 76 2.14 -6.46 2.76
CA VAL A 76 1.10 -5.75 2.00
C VAL A 76 -0.12 -5.61 2.89
N GLU A 77 -0.54 -4.38 3.11
CA GLU A 77 -1.74 -4.01 3.86
C GLU A 77 -2.79 -3.53 2.87
N LYS A 78 -3.74 -4.39 2.53
CA LYS A 78 -4.74 -4.15 1.48
C LYS A 78 -5.63 -2.96 1.80
N SER A 79 -6.07 -2.84 3.05
CA SER A 79 -6.89 -1.71 3.51
C SER A 79 -6.19 -0.36 3.41
N GLN A 80 -4.86 -0.35 3.38
CA GLN A 80 -4.04 0.86 3.26
C GLN A 80 -3.46 1.03 1.85
N HIS A 81 -3.73 0.11 0.92
CA HIS A 81 -3.10 0.07 -0.40
C HIS A 81 -1.58 0.27 -0.32
N ARG A 82 -0.94 -0.42 0.63
CA ARG A 82 0.48 -0.22 0.94
C ARG A 82 1.27 -1.52 0.89
N LEU A 83 2.41 -1.48 0.21
CA LEU A 83 3.46 -2.49 0.22
C LEU A 83 4.68 -1.93 0.94
N SER A 84 5.19 -2.62 1.93
CA SER A 84 6.34 -2.22 2.73
C SER A 84 7.44 -3.28 2.67
N LEU A 85 8.68 -2.84 2.46
CA LEU A 85 9.89 -3.67 2.47
C LEU A 85 10.61 -3.53 3.79
N TYR A 86 11.04 -4.63 4.38
CA TYR A 86 11.78 -4.66 5.64
C TYR A 86 13.11 -5.39 5.50
N SER A 87 14.06 -5.05 6.36
CA SER A 87 15.28 -5.80 6.60
C SER A 87 15.56 -5.83 8.09
N ARG A 88 15.65 -7.04 8.67
CA ARG A 88 15.86 -7.25 10.12
C ARG A 88 14.87 -6.47 10.98
N GLY A 89 13.60 -6.45 10.57
CA GLY A 89 12.53 -5.72 11.24
C GLY A 89 12.53 -4.21 11.03
N THR A 90 13.53 -3.65 10.35
CA THR A 90 13.59 -2.22 10.02
C THR A 90 12.92 -1.95 8.68
N LEU A 91 12.05 -0.96 8.63
CA LEU A 91 11.41 -0.50 7.39
C LEU A 91 12.46 0.11 6.45
N LEU A 92 12.59 -0.46 5.25
CA LEU A 92 13.45 0.08 4.19
C LEU A 92 12.70 1.11 3.34
N ARG A 93 11.51 0.77 2.89
CA ARG A 93 10.67 1.62 2.05
C ARG A 93 9.23 1.12 2.00
N SER A 94 8.29 2.04 1.74
CA SER A 94 6.89 1.72 1.47
C SER A 94 6.46 2.33 0.14
N TYR A 95 5.50 1.66 -0.51
CA TYR A 95 4.92 2.04 -1.79
C TYR A 95 3.41 1.97 -1.69
N LEU A 96 2.72 2.92 -2.31
CA LEU A 96 1.30 2.77 -2.56
C LEU A 96 1.08 1.84 -3.75
N VAL A 97 0.02 1.06 -3.72
CA VAL A 97 -0.26 0.02 -4.73
C VAL A 97 -1.70 0.08 -5.22
N ALA A 98 -1.95 -0.39 -6.44
CA ALA A 98 -3.27 -0.82 -6.85
C ALA A 98 -3.38 -2.34 -6.70
N LEU A 99 -4.55 -2.81 -6.33
CA LEU A 99 -4.85 -4.21 -6.04
C LEU A 99 -5.82 -4.82 -7.07
N GLY A 100 -6.34 -5.99 -6.77
CA GLY A 100 -7.44 -6.60 -7.52
C GLY A 100 -8.71 -5.75 -7.43
N GLN A 101 -9.51 -5.71 -8.50
CA GLN A 101 -10.76 -4.92 -8.61
C GLN A 101 -11.76 -5.17 -7.47
N GLN A 102 -11.61 -6.29 -6.75
CA GLN A 102 -12.37 -6.62 -5.55
C GLN A 102 -11.43 -6.76 -4.36
N PRO A 103 -10.88 -5.67 -3.80
CA PRO A 103 -9.77 -5.75 -2.86
C PRO A 103 -10.15 -6.36 -1.50
N LYS A 104 -11.42 -6.33 -1.12
CA LYS A 104 -11.87 -6.81 0.18
C LYS A 104 -11.98 -8.34 0.24
N GLY A 105 -11.41 -8.91 1.31
CA GLY A 105 -11.41 -10.34 1.58
C GLY A 105 -10.40 -11.12 0.74
N ASP A 106 -10.22 -12.38 1.11
CA ASP A 106 -9.26 -13.27 0.52
C ASP A 106 -9.70 -13.80 -0.85
N LYS A 107 -8.72 -14.15 -1.69
CA LYS A 107 -8.95 -14.79 -2.98
C LYS A 107 -9.42 -16.23 -2.78
N THR A 108 -10.56 -16.59 -3.40
CA THR A 108 -11.19 -17.91 -3.26
C THR A 108 -11.23 -18.72 -4.55
N ARG A 109 -11.22 -18.05 -5.70
CA ARG A 109 -11.32 -18.70 -7.03
C ARG A 109 -10.70 -17.85 -8.13
N LYS A 110 -10.43 -18.50 -9.26
CA LYS A 110 -10.05 -17.80 -10.49
C LYS A 110 -11.16 -16.84 -10.93
N GLY A 111 -10.80 -15.63 -11.32
CA GLY A 111 -11.75 -14.62 -11.82
C GLY A 111 -12.56 -13.88 -10.75
N ASP A 112 -12.26 -14.04 -9.46
CA ASP A 112 -12.87 -13.25 -8.40
C ASP A 112 -12.29 -11.86 -8.23
N ASN A 113 -11.22 -11.54 -8.97
CA ASN A 113 -10.53 -10.26 -8.98
C ASN A 113 -10.02 -9.81 -7.60
N ARG A 114 -9.77 -10.76 -6.71
CA ARG A 114 -9.24 -10.50 -5.36
C ARG A 114 -7.74 -10.72 -5.31
N THR A 115 -7.06 -9.88 -4.55
CA THR A 115 -5.68 -10.12 -4.12
C THR A 115 -5.72 -11.07 -2.92
N PRO A 116 -4.96 -12.19 -2.95
CA PRO A 116 -5.00 -13.19 -1.87
C PRO A 116 -4.48 -12.61 -0.56
N GLU A 117 -4.93 -13.19 0.54
CA GLU A 117 -4.46 -12.93 1.90
C GLU A 117 -3.68 -14.15 2.41
N GLY A 118 -2.64 -13.92 3.21
CA GLY A 118 -1.82 -15.01 3.74
C GLY A 118 -0.32 -14.72 3.72
N ILE A 119 0.45 -15.78 3.92
CA ILE A 119 1.92 -15.73 3.91
C ILE A 119 2.41 -16.55 2.73
N PHE A 120 3.10 -15.88 1.83
CA PHE A 120 3.67 -16.46 0.61
C PHE A 120 5.17 -16.17 0.54
N ARG A 121 5.80 -16.53 -0.58
CA ARG A 121 7.17 -16.17 -0.92
C ARG A 121 7.25 -15.65 -2.33
N ILE A 122 8.27 -14.88 -2.63
CA ILE A 122 8.63 -14.56 -4.00
C ILE A 122 9.15 -15.85 -4.65
N ALA A 123 8.37 -16.41 -5.56
CA ALA A 123 8.64 -17.71 -6.20
C ALA A 123 9.54 -17.59 -7.43
N ALA A 124 9.39 -16.48 -8.18
CA ALA A 124 10.15 -16.25 -9.40
C ALA A 124 10.24 -14.76 -9.73
N ARG A 125 11.22 -14.42 -10.57
CA ARG A 125 11.42 -13.08 -11.13
C ARG A 125 11.26 -13.17 -12.64
N ASN A 126 10.42 -12.30 -13.21
CA ASN A 126 10.22 -12.21 -14.66
C ASN A 126 10.70 -10.82 -15.17
N PRO A 127 11.90 -10.75 -15.77
CA PRO A 127 12.44 -9.49 -16.30
C PRO A 127 11.72 -9.03 -17.58
N GLU A 128 11.09 -9.96 -18.31
CA GLU A 128 10.41 -9.74 -19.60
C GLU A 128 8.88 -9.72 -19.45
N SER A 129 8.39 -9.24 -18.32
CA SER A 129 6.96 -9.13 -18.08
C SER A 129 6.34 -8.09 -19.02
N ARG A 130 5.15 -8.38 -19.57
CA ARG A 130 4.34 -7.38 -20.29
C ARG A 130 3.99 -6.17 -19.44
N TYR A 131 4.16 -6.27 -18.12
CA TYR A 131 4.00 -5.20 -17.13
C TYR A 131 5.36 -4.67 -16.64
N HIS A 132 6.32 -4.53 -17.54
CA HIS A 132 7.68 -4.08 -17.33
C HIS A 132 8.52 -5.16 -16.61
N ARG A 133 8.42 -5.33 -15.30
CA ARG A 133 8.99 -6.41 -14.48
C ARG A 133 7.95 -6.98 -13.56
N ALA A 134 8.11 -8.25 -13.17
CA ALA A 134 7.20 -8.90 -12.24
C ALA A 134 7.91 -9.85 -11.29
N LEU A 135 7.49 -9.81 -10.03
CA LEU A 135 7.85 -10.77 -8.99
C LEU A 135 6.65 -11.66 -8.72
N LYS A 136 6.73 -12.94 -9.10
CA LYS A 136 5.66 -13.91 -8.88
C LYS A 136 5.67 -14.37 -7.42
N ILE A 137 4.50 -14.40 -6.77
CA ILE A 137 4.35 -14.98 -5.43
C ILE A 137 3.93 -16.45 -5.51
N SER A 138 4.13 -17.20 -4.42
CA SER A 138 3.85 -18.63 -4.35
C SER A 138 2.37 -18.97 -4.11
N TYR A 139 1.46 -18.09 -4.55
CA TYR A 139 0.02 -18.36 -4.57
C TYR A 139 -0.34 -19.27 -5.77
N PRO A 140 -1.26 -20.24 -5.63
CA PRO A 140 -1.96 -20.66 -4.41
C PRO A 140 -1.09 -21.57 -3.53
N ASP A 141 -1.25 -21.44 -2.21
CA ASP A 141 -0.71 -22.42 -1.26
C ASP A 141 -1.65 -23.62 -1.07
N ALA A 142 -1.24 -24.59 -0.24
CA ALA A 142 -2.01 -25.81 -0.01
C ALA A 142 -3.42 -25.54 0.57
N ALA A 143 -3.55 -24.52 1.43
CA ALA A 143 -4.84 -24.16 2.02
C ALA A 143 -5.79 -23.57 0.98
N HIS A 144 -5.30 -22.70 0.09
CA HIS A 144 -6.07 -22.13 -1.01
C HIS A 144 -6.51 -23.22 -2.01
N ILE A 145 -5.63 -24.18 -2.32
CA ILE A 145 -5.93 -25.31 -3.19
C ILE A 145 -7.02 -26.19 -2.56
N ALA A 146 -6.88 -26.54 -1.27
CA ALA A 146 -7.85 -27.37 -0.57
C ALA A 146 -9.25 -26.71 -0.52
N ARG A 147 -9.29 -25.39 -0.19
CA ARG A 147 -10.52 -24.63 -0.16
C ARG A 147 -11.20 -24.53 -1.54
N ALA A 148 -10.44 -24.25 -2.58
CA ALA A 148 -10.97 -24.19 -3.94
C ALA A 148 -11.53 -25.54 -4.40
N ARG A 149 -10.84 -26.66 -4.07
CA ARG A 149 -11.30 -28.01 -4.33
C ARG A 149 -12.63 -28.32 -3.61
N ALA A 150 -12.75 -27.96 -2.34
CA ALA A 150 -13.98 -28.14 -1.57
C ALA A 150 -15.17 -27.36 -2.16
N LEU A 151 -14.90 -26.22 -2.81
CA LEU A 151 -15.90 -25.41 -3.50
C LEU A 151 -16.14 -25.83 -4.97
N GLY A 152 -15.44 -26.84 -5.48
CA GLY A 152 -15.55 -27.27 -6.88
C GLY A 152 -15.05 -26.23 -7.89
N VAL A 153 -14.10 -25.34 -7.50
CA VAL A 153 -13.59 -24.26 -8.35
C VAL A 153 -12.07 -24.32 -8.48
N GLN A 154 -11.52 -23.58 -9.46
CA GLN A 154 -10.09 -23.40 -9.56
C GLN A 154 -9.64 -22.22 -8.68
N PRO A 155 -8.52 -22.33 -7.93
CA PRO A 155 -8.04 -21.24 -7.07
C PRO A 155 -7.53 -20.03 -7.87
N GLY A 156 -7.14 -20.24 -9.14
CA GLY A 156 -6.39 -19.28 -9.93
C GLY A 156 -4.90 -19.40 -9.67
N GLY A 157 -4.15 -18.38 -10.08
CA GLY A 157 -2.69 -18.34 -9.93
C GLY A 157 -2.13 -17.05 -10.54
N ASP A 158 -0.80 -17.06 -10.77
CA ASP A 158 -0.08 -15.95 -11.42
C ASP A 158 -0.27 -14.59 -10.75
N ILE A 159 -0.36 -14.60 -9.42
CA ILE A 159 -0.36 -13.37 -8.63
C ILE A 159 1.07 -12.84 -8.55
N MET A 160 1.23 -11.55 -8.88
CA MET A 160 2.55 -10.91 -9.01
C MET A 160 2.54 -9.52 -8.40
N ILE A 161 3.72 -9.05 -7.98
CA ILE A 161 4.02 -7.63 -7.83
C ILE A 161 4.61 -7.19 -9.16
N HIS A 162 4.06 -6.15 -9.82
CA HIS A 162 4.49 -5.75 -11.15
C HIS A 162 4.33 -4.25 -11.42
N GLY A 163 5.01 -3.76 -12.45
CA GLY A 163 4.86 -2.40 -12.94
C GLY A 163 3.66 -2.21 -13.87
N LEU A 164 3.77 -1.25 -14.77
CA LEU A 164 2.74 -0.90 -15.76
C LEU A 164 3.13 -1.40 -17.15
N PRO A 165 2.17 -1.75 -18.01
CA PRO A 165 2.46 -2.06 -19.42
C PRO A 165 3.14 -0.88 -20.10
N ALA A 166 4.03 -1.14 -21.05
CA ALA A 166 4.78 -0.08 -21.74
C ALA A 166 3.88 1.03 -22.31
N ARG A 167 2.71 0.66 -22.88
CA ARG A 167 1.73 1.62 -23.42
C ARG A 167 1.03 2.47 -22.36
N GLN A 168 1.10 2.10 -21.09
CA GLN A 168 0.47 2.78 -19.95
C GLN A 168 1.49 3.32 -18.95
N ALA A 169 2.79 3.22 -19.24
CA ALA A 169 3.86 3.69 -18.35
C ALA A 169 3.74 5.18 -18.02
N TRP A 170 3.21 5.97 -18.96
CA TRP A 170 2.96 7.41 -18.79
C TRP A 170 1.95 7.77 -17.70
N VAL A 171 1.05 6.84 -17.35
CA VAL A 171 0.04 7.04 -16.29
C VAL A 171 0.72 7.26 -14.93
N GLY A 172 1.90 6.64 -14.72
CA GLY A 172 2.67 6.81 -13.49
C GLY A 172 1.84 6.51 -12.24
N ALA A 173 1.90 7.39 -11.24
CA ALA A 173 1.23 7.21 -9.95
C ALA A 173 -0.31 7.24 -10.02
N ALA A 174 -0.89 7.85 -11.05
CA ALA A 174 -2.35 7.91 -11.22
C ALA A 174 -2.99 6.52 -11.46
N HIS A 175 -2.19 5.49 -11.78
CA HIS A 175 -2.72 4.12 -11.87
C HIS A 175 -3.36 3.63 -10.56
N ARG A 176 -3.10 4.30 -9.43
CA ARG A 176 -3.59 3.94 -8.09
C ARG A 176 -4.94 4.56 -7.74
N ASP A 177 -5.49 5.40 -8.62
CA ASP A 177 -6.78 6.05 -8.37
C ASP A 177 -7.94 5.03 -8.30
N PHE A 178 -7.69 3.80 -8.76
CA PHE A 178 -8.62 2.67 -8.65
C PHE A 178 -7.89 1.33 -8.69
N ASP A 179 -8.50 0.30 -8.11
CA ASP A 179 -8.03 -1.07 -8.20
C ASP A 179 -8.42 -1.68 -9.54
N TRP A 180 -7.43 -2.09 -10.33
CA TRP A 180 -7.64 -2.47 -11.73
C TRP A 180 -7.13 -3.86 -12.10
N THR A 181 -6.42 -4.54 -11.19
CA THR A 181 -5.85 -5.84 -11.51
C THR A 181 -6.85 -6.99 -11.30
N GLU A 182 -6.51 -8.18 -11.79
CA GLU A 182 -7.27 -9.41 -11.52
C GLU A 182 -6.82 -10.13 -10.23
N GLY A 183 -6.08 -9.42 -9.36
CA GLY A 183 -5.57 -9.90 -8.09
C GLY A 183 -4.07 -9.66 -7.86
N CYS A 184 -3.36 -9.15 -8.84
CA CYS A 184 -1.95 -8.74 -8.71
C CYS A 184 -1.82 -7.46 -7.87
N ILE A 185 -0.59 -7.13 -7.51
CA ILE A 185 -0.20 -5.92 -6.78
C ILE A 185 0.58 -5.05 -7.75
N ALA A 186 0.01 -3.92 -8.17
CA ALA A 186 0.61 -3.04 -9.16
C ALA A 186 1.27 -1.82 -8.50
N VAL A 187 2.45 -1.48 -8.98
CA VAL A 187 3.24 -0.29 -8.64
C VAL A 187 3.66 0.45 -9.91
N THR A 188 4.29 1.60 -9.81
CA THR A 188 4.86 2.27 -11.00
C THR A 188 6.10 1.52 -11.52
N ASN A 189 6.50 1.80 -12.77
CA ASN A 189 7.69 1.17 -13.35
C ASN A 189 8.97 1.52 -12.58
N LYS A 190 9.08 2.75 -12.07
CA LYS A 190 10.20 3.14 -11.22
C LYS A 190 10.23 2.34 -9.91
N GLU A 191 9.09 2.16 -9.29
CA GLU A 191 9.00 1.44 -8.01
C GLU A 191 9.25 -0.06 -8.17
N ILE A 192 8.79 -0.69 -9.26
CA ILE A 192 9.12 -2.10 -9.47
C ILE A 192 10.62 -2.30 -9.72
N GLU A 193 11.33 -1.34 -10.34
CA GLU A 193 12.80 -1.40 -10.45
C GLU A 193 13.47 -1.32 -9.08
N GLU A 194 13.00 -0.45 -8.20
CA GLU A 194 13.51 -0.33 -6.82
C GLU A 194 13.26 -1.64 -6.05
N ILE A 195 12.03 -2.16 -6.08
CA ILE A 195 11.67 -3.43 -5.43
C ILE A 195 12.50 -4.57 -6.00
N TRP A 196 12.64 -4.63 -7.31
CA TRP A 196 13.44 -5.63 -8.01
C TRP A 196 14.89 -5.63 -7.54
N SER A 197 15.50 -4.47 -7.32
CA SER A 197 16.90 -4.37 -6.94
C SER A 197 17.21 -4.98 -5.57
N VAL A 198 16.22 -5.00 -4.66
CA VAL A 198 16.44 -5.39 -3.25
C VAL A 198 15.68 -6.64 -2.81
N VAL A 199 14.76 -7.16 -3.64
CA VAL A 199 13.92 -8.33 -3.28
C VAL A 199 14.39 -9.58 -4.04
N PRO A 200 15.10 -10.52 -3.38
CA PRO A 200 15.49 -11.79 -3.97
C PRO A 200 14.32 -12.79 -4.03
N VAL A 201 14.48 -13.84 -4.84
CA VAL A 201 13.63 -15.04 -4.78
C VAL A 201 13.75 -15.67 -3.39
N GLY A 202 12.63 -16.18 -2.87
CA GLY A 202 12.53 -16.75 -1.52
C GLY A 202 12.09 -15.76 -0.45
N THR A 203 12.16 -14.43 -0.70
CA THR A 203 11.70 -13.41 0.27
C THR A 203 10.25 -13.69 0.67
N PRO A 204 9.95 -13.82 1.99
CA PRO A 204 8.59 -13.95 2.47
C PRO A 204 7.79 -12.68 2.22
N ILE A 205 6.52 -12.86 1.88
CA ILE A 205 5.53 -11.80 1.70
C ILE A 205 4.28 -12.15 2.48
N GLN A 206 3.87 -11.26 3.38
CA GLN A 206 2.61 -11.33 4.11
C GLN A 206 1.63 -10.33 3.48
N ILE A 207 0.45 -10.81 3.08
CA ILE A 207 -0.65 -9.99 2.57
C ILE A 207 -1.76 -10.02 3.61
N LYS A 208 -2.08 -8.85 4.17
CA LYS A 208 -3.10 -8.63 5.21
C LYS A 208 -4.32 -7.93 4.63
N PRO A 209 -5.49 -8.05 5.28
CA PRO A 209 -6.68 -7.26 4.98
C PRO A 209 -6.47 -5.76 4.92
#